data_9242c67450951b5876b7951d3584b905
#
_entry.id   9242c67450951b5876b7951d3584b905
#
_cell.length_a   1.000
_cell.length_b   1.000
_cell.length_c   1.000
_cell.angle_alpha   90.00
_cell.angle_beta   90.00
_cell.angle_gamma   90.00
#
_symmetry.space_group_name_H-M   'P 1'
#
loop_
_entity.id
_entity.type
_entity.pdbx_description
1 polymer ?
#
loop_
_entity_poly.entity_id
_entity_poly.type
_entity_poly.pdbx_seq_one_letter_code
_entity_poly.pdbx_strand_id
1 'polypeptide(L)'
;MLTRRHIRIKVLQTLYALQKSPETSLDSYQRFLKKSMDGVYSLYLLQLHFFKYFRDWSLREVEARQKAYLETSKSTFPDPLRFHNNSFLTQITESEVLFDQWDRRKMKQWYLNEKYVANVHASFTKSDAYLEYMNLEQVGYAEDKEIVMLLFREFLAPDEGVYDFIEDEQLTWIDDYPVVNTFILKRFSAARKQTEDSYWLPELVAEDDDLDFGRKLLAKVALKYGEYAKEIEGKTPNWDQDRIAEIDK
;
A
#
# COMPACT_ATOMS: atom_id res chain seq x y z
N MET A 1 0.66 10.28 8.32
CA MET A 1 0.07 9.00 7.87
C MET A 1 -0.36 8.13 9.05
N LEU A 2 0.54 7.83 10.00
CA LEU A 2 0.18 7.09 11.22
C LEU A 2 -0.61 7.97 12.19
N THR A 3 -1.61 7.39 12.86
CA THR A 3 -2.32 8.02 13.97
C THR A 3 -1.83 7.44 15.30
N ARG A 4 -2.09 8.11 16.42
CA ARG A 4 -1.78 7.57 17.76
C ARG A 4 -2.40 6.19 18.02
N ARG A 5 -3.52 5.86 17.39
CA ARG A 5 -4.13 4.53 17.45
C ARG A 5 -3.24 3.51 16.73
N HIS A 6 -2.78 3.80 15.52
CA HIS A 6 -1.91 2.91 14.75
C HIS A 6 -0.58 2.67 15.48
N ILE A 7 -0.01 3.70 16.10
CA ILE A 7 1.22 3.53 16.89
C ILE A 7 1.01 2.58 18.07
N ARG A 8 -0.13 2.67 18.77
CA ARG A 8 -0.46 1.72 19.85
C ARG A 8 -0.57 0.29 19.35
N ILE A 9 -1.18 0.09 18.17
CA ILE A 9 -1.24 -1.24 17.52
C ILE A 9 0.18 -1.73 17.22
N LYS A 10 1.05 -0.89 16.65
CA LYS A 10 2.46 -1.24 16.38
C LYS A 10 3.24 -1.61 17.66
N VAL A 11 3.00 -0.90 18.75
CA VAL A 11 3.59 -1.25 20.05
C VAL A 11 3.09 -2.60 20.53
N LEU A 12 1.78 -2.89 20.43
CA LEU A 12 1.22 -4.18 20.80
C LEU A 12 1.80 -5.32 19.96
N GLN A 13 1.84 -5.15 18.63
CA GLN A 13 2.48 -6.12 17.72
C GLN A 13 3.95 -6.37 18.07
N THR A 14 4.69 -5.31 18.40
CA THR A 14 6.09 -5.40 18.83
C THR A 14 6.21 -6.24 20.10
N LEU A 15 5.38 -5.98 21.10
CA LEU A 15 5.38 -6.73 22.35
C LEU A 15 5.05 -8.21 22.12
N TYR A 16 4.04 -8.49 21.31
CA TYR A 16 3.62 -9.86 20.99
C TYR A 16 4.71 -10.64 20.23
N ALA A 17 5.27 -10.03 19.18
CA ALA A 17 6.32 -10.66 18.37
C ALA A 17 7.55 -11.03 19.21
N LEU A 18 7.93 -10.18 20.15
CA LEU A 18 9.12 -10.36 20.95
C LEU A 18 8.90 -11.21 22.20
N GLN A 19 7.66 -11.38 22.68
CA GLN A 19 7.35 -12.40 23.68
C GLN A 19 7.61 -13.84 23.19
N LYS A 20 7.53 -14.04 21.89
CA LYS A 20 7.80 -15.34 21.23
C LYS A 20 9.26 -15.50 20.80
N SER A 21 10.07 -14.45 20.92
CA SER A 21 11.48 -14.43 20.56
C SER A 21 12.37 -14.70 21.79
N PRO A 22 13.50 -15.40 21.64
CA PRO A 22 14.49 -15.54 22.70
C PRO A 22 15.19 -14.21 23.03
N GLU A 23 15.10 -13.20 22.18
CA GLU A 23 15.67 -11.87 22.43
C GLU A 23 14.72 -11.01 23.29
N THR A 24 15.20 -10.63 24.48
CA THR A 24 14.42 -9.88 25.47
C THR A 24 14.96 -8.47 25.76
N SER A 25 15.85 -7.94 24.91
CA SER A 25 16.43 -6.61 25.15
C SER A 25 15.48 -5.49 24.69
N LEU A 26 15.40 -4.42 25.49
CA LEU A 26 14.60 -3.22 25.14
C LEU A 26 15.04 -2.62 23.78
N ASP A 27 16.32 -2.70 23.46
CA ASP A 27 16.86 -2.22 22.18
C ASP A 27 16.30 -3.02 20.99
N SER A 28 16.12 -4.33 21.13
CA SER A 28 15.50 -5.17 20.10
C SER A 28 14.05 -4.77 19.86
N TYR A 29 13.30 -4.52 20.95
CA TYR A 29 11.93 -4.02 20.87
C TYR A 29 11.86 -2.66 20.16
N GLN A 30 12.75 -1.73 20.49
CA GLN A 30 12.76 -0.39 19.87
C GLN A 30 13.15 -0.44 18.38
N ARG A 31 14.13 -1.28 18.01
CA ARG A 31 14.50 -1.49 16.60
C ARG A 31 13.36 -2.10 15.80
N PHE A 32 12.68 -3.10 16.33
CA PHE A 32 11.54 -3.73 15.67
C PHE A 32 10.39 -2.73 15.48
N LEU A 33 10.04 -1.97 16.53
CA LEU A 33 9.02 -0.93 16.45
C LEU A 33 9.34 0.09 15.34
N LYS A 34 10.58 0.61 15.32
CA LYS A 34 11.02 1.54 14.30
C LYS A 34 10.87 0.94 12.90
N LYS A 35 11.38 -0.28 12.70
CA LYS A 35 11.26 -0.98 11.41
C LYS A 35 9.80 -1.17 10.99
N SER A 36 8.93 -1.52 11.94
CA SER A 36 7.49 -1.69 11.68
C SER A 36 6.80 -0.37 11.30
N MET A 37 7.18 0.75 11.94
CA MET A 37 6.66 2.08 11.59
C MET A 37 7.17 2.56 10.23
N ASP A 38 8.48 2.42 9.94
CA ASP A 38 9.07 2.74 8.63
C ASP A 38 8.46 1.86 7.52
N GLY A 39 8.05 0.64 7.86
CA GLY A 39 7.39 -0.30 6.96
C GLY A 39 6.09 0.23 6.37
N VAL A 40 5.29 0.96 7.14
CA VAL A 40 4.03 1.56 6.66
C VAL A 40 4.27 2.55 5.52
N TYR A 41 5.32 3.36 5.63
CA TYR A 41 5.71 4.27 4.56
C TYR A 41 6.24 3.52 3.34
N SER A 42 7.02 2.46 3.57
CA SER A 42 7.49 1.60 2.48
C SER A 42 6.35 0.93 1.72
N LEU A 43 5.32 0.47 2.44
CA LEU A 43 4.11 -0.10 1.83
C LEU A 43 3.36 0.94 0.98
N TYR A 44 3.22 2.17 1.48
CA TYR A 44 2.63 3.27 0.72
C TYR A 44 3.36 3.52 -0.60
N LEU A 45 4.69 3.62 -0.55
CA LEU A 45 5.52 3.81 -1.73
C LEU A 45 5.44 2.60 -2.69
N LEU A 46 5.38 1.38 -2.17
CA LEU A 46 5.24 0.16 -2.97
C LEU A 46 3.92 0.14 -3.74
N GLN A 47 2.82 0.55 -3.09
CA GLN A 47 1.52 0.65 -3.75
C GLN A 47 1.50 1.71 -4.86
N LEU A 48 2.15 2.86 -4.65
CA LEU A 48 2.27 3.86 -5.73
C LEU A 48 3.21 3.39 -6.85
N HIS A 49 4.27 2.64 -6.51
CA HIS A 49 5.19 2.07 -7.48
C HIS A 49 4.52 1.04 -8.41
N PHE A 50 3.44 0.40 -7.94
CA PHE A 50 2.61 -0.47 -8.80
C PHE A 50 2.15 0.26 -10.06
N PHE A 51 1.67 1.50 -9.95
CA PHE A 51 1.15 2.25 -11.08
C PHE A 51 2.19 2.51 -12.16
N LYS A 52 3.47 2.70 -11.78
CA LYS A 52 4.56 2.82 -12.75
C LYS A 52 4.71 1.53 -13.55
N TYR A 53 4.78 0.38 -12.87
CA TYR A 53 4.88 -0.92 -13.54
C TYR A 53 3.64 -1.24 -14.37
N PHE A 54 2.48 -0.95 -13.86
CA PHE A 54 1.22 -1.18 -14.56
C PHE A 54 1.12 -0.34 -15.84
N ARG A 55 1.55 0.92 -15.80
CA ARG A 55 1.63 1.80 -16.99
C ARG A 55 2.59 1.24 -18.03
N ASP A 56 3.78 0.84 -17.61
CA ASP A 56 4.80 0.26 -18.50
C ASP A 56 4.32 -1.10 -19.06
N TRP A 57 3.63 -1.90 -18.26
CA TRP A 57 3.01 -3.15 -18.71
C TRP A 57 1.94 -2.90 -19.76
N SER A 58 1.04 -1.94 -19.54
CA SER A 58 0.00 -1.57 -20.51
C SER A 58 0.59 -1.15 -21.85
N LEU A 59 1.70 -0.41 -21.85
CA LEU A 59 2.39 -0.04 -23.09
C LEU A 59 2.95 -1.28 -23.81
N ARG A 60 3.65 -2.14 -23.10
CA ARG A 60 4.21 -3.39 -23.67
C ARG A 60 3.12 -4.26 -24.31
N GLU A 61 1.96 -4.38 -23.67
CA GLU A 61 0.81 -5.13 -24.19
C GLU A 61 0.24 -4.50 -25.49
N VAL A 62 0.13 -3.18 -25.55
CA VAL A 62 -0.31 -2.48 -26.76
C VAL A 62 0.68 -2.69 -27.89
N GLU A 63 1.97 -2.50 -27.65
CA GLU A 63 3.03 -2.72 -28.65
C GLU A 63 3.09 -4.17 -29.15
N ALA A 64 2.95 -5.15 -28.24
CA ALA A 64 2.92 -6.55 -28.60
C ALA A 64 1.72 -6.88 -29.51
N ARG A 65 0.55 -6.34 -29.18
CA ARG A 65 -0.66 -6.49 -30.02
C ARG A 65 -0.47 -5.83 -31.38
N GLN A 66 0.06 -4.62 -31.43
CA GLN A 66 0.32 -3.92 -32.70
C GLN A 66 1.28 -4.70 -33.60
N LYS A 67 2.32 -5.29 -33.04
CA LYS A 67 3.25 -6.16 -33.78
C LYS A 67 2.59 -7.44 -34.31
N ALA A 68 1.74 -8.06 -33.48
CA ALA A 68 0.99 -9.25 -33.89
C ALA A 68 -0.09 -8.94 -34.94
N TYR A 69 -0.66 -7.75 -34.92
CA TYR A 69 -1.74 -7.30 -35.83
C TYR A 69 -1.25 -6.71 -37.14
N LEU A 70 0.05 -6.53 -37.36
CA LEU A 70 0.58 -6.10 -38.67
C LEU A 70 0.16 -7.01 -39.83
N GLU A 71 -0.45 -8.15 -39.53
CA GLU A 71 -0.96 -9.08 -40.54
C GLU A 71 -2.48 -9.07 -40.75
N THR A 72 -3.35 -8.61 -39.82
CA THR A 72 -4.80 -8.86 -40.03
C THR A 72 -5.87 -7.93 -39.44
N SER A 73 -5.66 -6.98 -38.55
CA SER A 73 -6.80 -6.12 -38.09
C SER A 73 -6.41 -4.79 -37.43
N LYS A 74 -7.30 -3.80 -37.55
CA LYS A 74 -7.24 -2.50 -36.88
C LYS A 74 -7.43 -2.66 -35.37
N SER A 75 -6.77 -1.80 -34.58
CA SER A 75 -7.01 -1.68 -33.14
C SER A 75 -8.51 -1.63 -32.82
N THR A 76 -8.92 -2.31 -31.76
CA THR A 76 -10.32 -2.33 -31.30
C THR A 76 -10.75 -0.98 -30.71
N PHE A 77 -9.81 -0.15 -30.27
CA PHE A 77 -10.06 1.14 -29.63
C PHE A 77 -9.64 2.31 -30.51
N PRO A 78 -10.34 3.45 -30.45
CA PRO A 78 -9.98 4.67 -31.18
C PRO A 78 -8.56 5.15 -30.87
N ASP A 79 -8.17 5.11 -29.60
CA ASP A 79 -6.81 5.40 -29.12
C ASP A 79 -6.31 4.27 -28.21
N PRO A 80 -5.49 3.34 -28.73
CA PRO A 80 -4.97 2.23 -27.94
C PRO A 80 -4.03 2.65 -26.79
N LEU A 81 -3.42 3.84 -26.88
CA LEU A 81 -2.50 4.38 -25.87
C LEU A 81 -3.20 5.24 -24.82
N ARG A 82 -4.52 5.42 -24.91
CA ARG A 82 -5.30 6.28 -24.01
C ARG A 82 -4.98 6.04 -22.55
N PHE A 83 -5.02 4.78 -22.09
CA PHE A 83 -4.72 4.46 -20.69
C PHE A 83 -3.26 4.74 -20.33
N HIS A 84 -2.30 4.43 -21.21
CA HIS A 84 -0.90 4.76 -21.00
C HIS A 84 -0.67 6.28 -20.88
N ASN A 85 -1.38 7.07 -21.69
CA ASN A 85 -1.31 8.54 -21.72
C ASN A 85 -2.23 9.23 -20.71
N ASN A 86 -2.88 8.46 -19.83
CA ASN A 86 -3.75 8.97 -18.79
C ASN A 86 -3.03 10.02 -17.93
N SER A 87 -3.59 11.23 -17.86
CA SER A 87 -2.93 12.39 -17.25
C SER A 87 -2.76 12.26 -15.74
N PHE A 88 -3.70 11.59 -15.05
CA PHE A 88 -3.60 11.33 -13.63
C PHE A 88 -2.56 10.24 -13.32
N LEU A 89 -2.51 9.20 -14.14
CA LEU A 89 -1.51 8.14 -14.04
C LEU A 89 -0.10 8.70 -14.29
N THR A 90 0.05 9.55 -15.30
CA THR A 90 1.29 10.26 -15.62
C THR A 90 1.77 11.11 -14.44
N GLN A 91 0.86 11.84 -13.78
CA GLN A 91 1.17 12.66 -12.62
C GLN A 91 1.77 11.86 -11.45
N ILE A 92 1.38 10.60 -11.27
CA ILE A 92 1.96 9.70 -10.25
C ILE A 92 3.27 9.10 -10.75
N THR A 93 3.29 8.59 -11.97
CA THR A 93 4.39 7.76 -12.47
C THR A 93 5.61 8.55 -12.92
N GLU A 94 5.44 9.83 -13.23
CA GLU A 94 6.51 10.76 -13.60
C GLU A 94 6.88 11.73 -12.46
N SER A 95 6.36 11.49 -11.25
CA SER A 95 6.70 12.24 -10.05
C SER A 95 8.19 12.06 -9.69
N GLU A 96 8.96 13.15 -9.72
CA GLU A 96 10.39 13.12 -9.38
C GLU A 96 10.60 12.76 -7.91
N VAL A 97 9.75 13.27 -7.01
CA VAL A 97 9.87 12.97 -5.58
C VAL A 97 9.55 11.51 -5.26
N LEU A 98 8.60 10.88 -5.98
CA LEU A 98 8.34 9.44 -5.84
C LEU A 98 9.49 8.63 -6.43
N PHE A 99 10.00 9.01 -7.59
CA PHE A 99 11.15 8.34 -8.22
C PHE A 99 12.36 8.33 -7.30
N ASP A 100 12.70 9.45 -6.69
CA ASP A 100 13.78 9.55 -5.70
C ASP A 100 13.60 8.59 -4.52
N GLN A 101 12.36 8.44 -4.02
CA GLN A 101 12.07 7.53 -2.92
C GLN A 101 12.17 6.06 -3.34
N TRP A 102 11.67 5.71 -4.52
CA TRP A 102 11.78 4.35 -5.07
C TRP A 102 13.24 3.96 -5.33
N ASP A 103 14.03 4.87 -5.88
CA ASP A 103 15.46 4.64 -6.14
C ASP A 103 16.28 4.48 -4.85
N ARG A 104 16.11 5.42 -3.88
CA ARG A 104 16.79 5.35 -2.57
C ARG A 104 16.47 4.06 -1.82
N ARG A 105 15.25 3.55 -1.93
CA ARG A 105 14.82 2.30 -1.29
C ARG A 105 15.08 1.07 -2.16
N LYS A 106 15.60 1.25 -3.37
CA LYS A 106 15.89 0.19 -4.36
C LYS A 106 14.69 -0.71 -4.59
N MET A 107 13.50 -0.11 -4.73
CA MET A 107 12.26 -0.85 -4.92
C MET A 107 12.25 -1.58 -6.26
N LYS A 108 12.15 -2.91 -6.21
CA LYS A 108 12.13 -3.80 -7.40
C LYS A 108 11.05 -4.89 -7.28
N GLN A 109 10.23 -4.83 -6.25
CA GLN A 109 9.30 -5.89 -5.91
C GLN A 109 8.38 -6.25 -7.08
N TRP A 110 7.76 -5.25 -7.71
CA TRP A 110 6.87 -5.49 -8.85
C TRP A 110 7.60 -6.01 -10.09
N TYR A 111 8.83 -5.59 -10.30
CA TYR A 111 9.67 -6.12 -11.38
C TYR A 111 10.00 -7.60 -11.18
N LEU A 112 10.29 -7.99 -9.95
CA LEU A 112 10.60 -9.39 -9.62
C LEU A 112 9.34 -10.27 -9.59
N ASN A 113 8.16 -9.66 -9.48
CA ASN A 113 6.87 -10.32 -9.32
C ASN A 113 5.84 -9.87 -10.37
N GLU A 114 6.27 -9.75 -11.63
CA GLU A 114 5.44 -9.28 -12.76
C GLU A 114 4.12 -10.04 -12.92
N LYS A 115 4.04 -11.29 -12.47
CA LYS A 115 2.82 -12.12 -12.53
C LYS A 115 1.61 -11.44 -11.87
N TYR A 116 1.81 -10.73 -10.76
CA TYR A 116 0.71 -10.03 -10.08
C TYR A 116 0.24 -8.81 -10.86
N VAL A 117 1.18 -8.06 -11.44
CA VAL A 117 0.85 -6.93 -12.33
C VAL A 117 0.08 -7.42 -13.55
N ALA A 118 0.53 -8.53 -14.17
CA ALA A 118 -0.12 -9.14 -15.32
C ALA A 118 -1.56 -9.60 -14.99
N ASN A 119 -1.77 -10.22 -13.82
CA ASN A 119 -3.08 -10.70 -13.40
C ASN A 119 -4.07 -9.55 -13.19
N VAL A 120 -3.64 -8.51 -12.45
CA VAL A 120 -4.46 -7.30 -12.25
C VAL A 120 -4.76 -6.62 -13.58
N HIS A 121 -3.77 -6.53 -14.48
CA HIS A 121 -3.96 -5.95 -15.82
C HIS A 121 -4.97 -6.75 -16.65
N ALA A 122 -4.86 -8.08 -16.64
CA ALA A 122 -5.75 -8.95 -17.38
C ALA A 122 -7.20 -8.89 -16.89
N SER A 123 -7.40 -8.72 -15.57
CA SER A 123 -8.74 -8.55 -14.98
C SER A 123 -9.29 -7.16 -15.28
N PHE A 124 -8.49 -6.12 -15.08
CA PHE A 124 -8.88 -4.72 -15.30
C PHE A 124 -9.25 -4.44 -16.75
N THR A 125 -8.45 -4.88 -17.71
CA THR A 125 -8.68 -4.59 -19.15
C THR A 125 -9.90 -5.32 -19.73
N LYS A 126 -10.45 -6.31 -19.02
CA LYS A 126 -11.70 -6.99 -19.39
C LYS A 126 -12.93 -6.35 -18.75
N SER A 127 -12.77 -5.42 -17.82
CA SER A 127 -13.89 -4.79 -17.12
C SER A 127 -14.66 -3.83 -18.03
N ASP A 128 -15.96 -3.75 -17.80
CA ASP A 128 -16.83 -2.81 -18.53
C ASP A 128 -16.35 -1.37 -18.36
N ALA A 129 -15.93 -0.99 -17.17
CA ALA A 129 -15.42 0.35 -16.88
C ALA A 129 -14.17 0.71 -17.71
N TYR A 130 -13.23 -0.25 -17.88
CA TYR A 130 -12.08 -0.02 -18.76
C TYR A 130 -12.51 0.12 -20.23
N LEU A 131 -13.41 -0.77 -20.69
CA LEU A 131 -13.90 -0.75 -22.06
C LEU A 131 -14.66 0.55 -22.35
N GLU A 132 -15.50 1.02 -21.44
CA GLU A 132 -16.19 2.31 -21.53
C GLU A 132 -15.20 3.47 -21.61
N TYR A 133 -14.23 3.52 -20.67
CA TYR A 133 -13.19 4.56 -20.66
C TYR A 133 -12.40 4.61 -21.98
N MET A 134 -12.01 3.46 -22.52
CA MET A 134 -11.27 3.38 -23.79
C MET A 134 -12.07 3.83 -25.01
N ASN A 135 -13.40 3.81 -24.94
CA ASN A 135 -14.30 4.21 -26.02
C ASN A 135 -14.90 5.61 -25.86
N LEU A 136 -14.61 6.35 -24.78
CA LEU A 136 -15.08 7.72 -24.62
C LEU A 136 -14.65 8.60 -25.82
N GLU A 137 -15.52 9.48 -26.28
CA GLU A 137 -15.16 10.43 -27.34
C GLU A 137 -14.13 11.45 -26.87
N GLN A 138 -14.32 11.97 -25.66
CA GLN A 138 -13.41 12.93 -25.02
C GLN A 138 -13.09 12.47 -23.60
N VAL A 139 -11.83 12.62 -23.22
CA VAL A 139 -11.34 12.27 -21.89
C VAL A 139 -10.62 13.48 -21.31
N GLY A 140 -10.99 13.85 -20.09
CA GLY A 140 -10.33 14.88 -19.31
C GLY A 140 -9.69 14.29 -18.04
N TYR A 141 -9.12 15.18 -17.24
CA TYR A 141 -8.46 14.78 -15.98
C TYR A 141 -9.42 14.08 -14.99
N ALA A 142 -10.70 14.38 -15.02
CA ALA A 142 -11.68 13.77 -14.12
C ALA A 142 -11.91 12.30 -14.47
N GLU A 143 -12.10 11.97 -15.75
CA GLU A 143 -12.26 10.61 -16.24
C GLU A 143 -10.96 9.82 -16.07
N ASP A 144 -9.81 10.44 -16.35
CA ASP A 144 -8.49 9.86 -16.13
C ASP A 144 -8.27 9.45 -14.66
N LYS A 145 -8.66 10.32 -13.76
CA LYS A 145 -8.55 10.09 -12.32
C LYS A 145 -9.50 8.98 -11.86
N GLU A 146 -10.75 9.00 -12.31
CA GLU A 146 -11.76 8.02 -11.90
C GLU A 146 -11.36 6.61 -12.31
N ILE A 147 -10.87 6.40 -13.53
CA ILE A 147 -10.45 5.06 -13.98
C ILE A 147 -9.23 4.54 -13.20
N VAL A 148 -8.29 5.41 -12.81
CA VAL A 148 -7.14 5.02 -11.97
C VAL A 148 -7.57 4.73 -10.53
N MET A 149 -8.52 5.50 -9.98
CA MET A 149 -9.10 5.22 -8.66
C MET A 149 -9.88 3.90 -8.66
N LEU A 150 -10.59 3.60 -9.73
CA LEU A 150 -11.31 2.34 -9.89
C LEU A 150 -10.33 1.16 -10.00
N LEU A 151 -9.27 1.27 -10.81
CA LEU A 151 -8.20 0.28 -10.87
C LEU A 151 -7.66 -0.04 -9.47
N PHE A 152 -7.37 0.99 -8.67
CA PHE A 152 -6.86 0.78 -7.32
C PHE A 152 -7.88 0.13 -6.41
N ARG A 153 -9.11 0.68 -6.36
CA ARG A 153 -10.15 0.28 -5.40
C ARG A 153 -10.72 -1.10 -5.67
N GLU A 154 -10.87 -1.48 -6.95
CA GLU A 154 -11.63 -2.67 -7.33
C GLU A 154 -10.75 -3.81 -7.87
N PHE A 155 -9.53 -3.51 -8.30
CA PHE A 155 -8.66 -4.53 -8.90
C PHE A 155 -7.35 -4.73 -8.15
N LEU A 156 -6.70 -3.66 -7.66
CA LEU A 156 -5.43 -3.81 -6.96
C LEU A 156 -5.62 -4.11 -5.46
N ALA A 157 -6.39 -3.28 -4.77
CA ALA A 157 -6.54 -3.38 -3.32
C ALA A 157 -7.26 -4.66 -2.84
N PRO A 158 -8.25 -5.22 -3.55
CA PRO A 158 -8.90 -6.46 -3.15
C PRO A 158 -8.29 -7.72 -3.79
N ASP A 159 -7.22 -7.63 -4.60
CA ASP A 159 -6.63 -8.80 -5.25
C ASP A 159 -5.94 -9.70 -4.23
N GLU A 160 -6.43 -10.95 -4.11
CA GLU A 160 -5.90 -11.92 -3.14
C GLU A 160 -4.43 -12.26 -3.41
N GLY A 161 -4.01 -12.35 -4.67
CA GLY A 161 -2.61 -12.62 -5.02
C GLY A 161 -1.68 -11.47 -4.64
N VAL A 162 -2.15 -10.22 -4.76
CA VAL A 162 -1.41 -9.04 -4.28
C VAL A 162 -1.36 -9.03 -2.75
N TYR A 163 -2.43 -9.42 -2.08
CA TYR A 163 -2.46 -9.52 -0.62
C TYR A 163 -1.44 -10.57 -0.12
N ASP A 164 -1.46 -11.77 -0.68
CA ASP A 164 -0.51 -12.84 -0.35
C ASP A 164 0.95 -12.40 -0.61
N PHE A 165 1.19 -11.73 -1.74
CA PHE A 165 2.51 -11.18 -2.05
C PHE A 165 2.99 -10.17 -1.00
N ILE A 166 2.10 -9.29 -0.52
CA ILE A 166 2.43 -8.28 0.49
C ILE A 166 2.70 -8.94 1.85
N GLU A 167 1.98 -10.01 2.18
CA GLU A 167 2.22 -10.83 3.37
C GLU A 167 3.60 -11.48 3.33
N ASP A 168 3.96 -12.07 2.20
CA ASP A 168 5.26 -12.73 1.98
C ASP A 168 6.43 -11.74 2.06
N GLU A 169 6.26 -10.51 1.54
CA GLU A 169 7.29 -9.47 1.60
C GLU A 169 7.55 -8.98 3.04
N GLN A 170 6.50 -8.74 3.79
CA GLN A 170 6.61 -8.32 5.19
C GLN A 170 5.32 -8.57 5.97
N LEU A 171 5.34 -9.51 6.88
CA LEU A 171 4.19 -9.93 7.70
C LEU A 171 3.49 -8.75 8.42
N THR A 172 4.24 -7.74 8.88
CA THR A 172 3.65 -6.56 9.55
C THR A 172 2.85 -5.66 8.62
N TRP A 173 2.91 -5.87 7.32
CA TRP A 173 2.16 -5.07 6.33
C TRP A 173 0.69 -5.48 6.21
N ILE A 174 0.32 -6.69 6.62
CA ILE A 174 -1.07 -7.17 6.57
C ILE A 174 -2.01 -6.20 7.28
N ASP A 175 -1.69 -5.86 8.52
CA ASP A 175 -2.52 -4.94 9.32
C ASP A 175 -2.45 -3.48 8.82
N ASP A 176 -1.36 -3.11 8.13
CA ASP A 176 -1.16 -1.78 7.57
C ASP A 176 -1.88 -1.58 6.23
N TYR A 177 -2.10 -2.66 5.49
CA TYR A 177 -2.60 -2.64 4.13
C TYR A 177 -3.93 -1.88 3.99
N PRO A 178 -4.97 -2.15 4.80
CA PRO A 178 -6.23 -1.40 4.72
C PRO A 178 -6.07 0.09 5.04
N VAL A 179 -5.17 0.41 5.96
CA VAL A 179 -4.90 1.80 6.37
C VAL A 179 -4.22 2.57 5.24
N VAL A 180 -3.18 1.96 4.64
CA VAL A 180 -2.44 2.54 3.51
C VAL A 180 -3.35 2.69 2.30
N ASN A 181 -4.16 1.69 1.96
CA ASN A 181 -5.11 1.75 0.86
C ASN A 181 -6.13 2.90 1.04
N THR A 182 -6.68 3.05 2.26
CA THR A 182 -7.58 4.15 2.58
C THR A 182 -6.88 5.51 2.44
N PHE A 183 -5.63 5.59 2.84
CA PHE A 183 -4.83 6.81 2.73
C PHE A 183 -4.55 7.18 1.27
N ILE A 184 -4.19 6.21 0.43
CA ILE A 184 -3.98 6.40 -1.02
C ILE A 184 -5.27 6.89 -1.68
N LEU A 185 -6.40 6.24 -1.43
CA LEU A 185 -7.70 6.66 -2.01
C LEU A 185 -8.08 8.09 -1.63
N LYS A 186 -7.83 8.49 -0.36
CA LYS A 186 -8.05 9.87 0.07
C LYS A 186 -7.15 10.86 -0.68
N ARG A 187 -5.88 10.51 -0.88
CA ARG A 187 -4.96 11.35 -1.65
C ARG A 187 -5.38 11.44 -3.12
N PHE A 188 -5.71 10.33 -3.73
CA PHE A 188 -6.22 10.31 -5.10
C PHE A 188 -7.48 11.16 -5.24
N SER A 189 -8.45 11.00 -4.33
CA SER A 189 -9.68 11.80 -4.34
C SER A 189 -9.42 13.31 -4.24
N ALA A 190 -8.48 13.73 -3.38
CA ALA A 190 -8.16 15.13 -3.16
C ALA A 190 -7.23 15.74 -4.23
N ALA A 191 -6.49 14.93 -4.99
CA ALA A 191 -5.57 15.39 -6.02
C ALA A 191 -6.30 16.12 -7.16
N ARG A 192 -5.63 17.14 -7.72
CA ARG A 192 -6.10 17.98 -8.84
C ARG A 192 -5.03 18.02 -9.93
N LYS A 193 -5.40 18.49 -11.12
CA LYS A 193 -4.46 18.61 -12.24
C LYS A 193 -3.23 19.48 -11.90
N GLN A 194 -3.40 20.50 -11.05
CA GLN A 194 -2.33 21.43 -10.62
C GLN A 194 -1.69 21.01 -9.28
N THR A 195 -1.93 19.78 -8.82
CA THR A 195 -1.32 19.30 -7.58
C THR A 195 0.20 19.26 -7.75
N GLU A 196 0.91 19.87 -6.81
CA GLU A 196 2.39 19.88 -6.79
C GLU A 196 2.95 18.48 -6.59
N ASP A 197 4.14 18.23 -7.11
CA ASP A 197 4.78 16.92 -7.03
C ASP A 197 5.04 16.47 -5.58
N SER A 198 5.43 17.39 -4.71
CA SER A 198 5.62 17.16 -3.26
C SER A 198 4.38 16.57 -2.56
N TYR A 199 3.20 16.77 -3.14
CA TYR A 199 1.94 16.23 -2.62
C TYR A 199 1.96 14.70 -2.47
N TRP A 200 2.66 13.98 -3.34
CA TRP A 200 2.68 12.51 -3.31
C TRP A 200 3.42 11.95 -2.10
N LEU A 201 4.24 12.74 -1.43
CA LEU A 201 4.86 12.32 -0.17
C LEU A 201 3.97 12.73 1.01
N PRO A 202 3.66 11.82 1.94
CA PRO A 202 3.02 12.20 3.19
C PRO A 202 3.96 13.12 3.99
N GLU A 203 3.41 14.13 4.62
CA GLU A 203 4.17 14.94 5.57
C GLU A 203 4.69 14.03 6.70
N LEU A 204 6.00 13.97 6.83
CA LEU A 204 6.69 13.21 7.88
C LEU A 204 6.93 14.08 9.13
N VAL A 205 6.30 15.25 9.21
CA VAL A 205 6.54 16.27 10.25
C VAL A 205 6.36 15.74 11.69
N ALA A 206 5.62 14.65 11.86
CA ALA A 206 5.41 14.00 13.17
C ALA A 206 6.22 12.70 13.35
N GLU A 207 7.13 12.35 12.44
CA GLU A 207 7.80 11.04 12.47
C GLU A 207 8.61 10.86 13.77
N ASP A 208 9.39 11.86 14.16
CA ASP A 208 10.19 11.82 15.39
C ASP A 208 9.30 11.81 16.64
N ASP A 209 8.26 12.64 16.67
CA ASP A 209 7.28 12.69 17.78
C ASP A 209 6.48 11.41 17.90
N ASP A 210 6.10 10.81 16.77
CA ASP A 210 5.34 9.57 16.74
C ASP A 210 6.21 8.38 17.14
N LEU A 211 7.46 8.34 16.68
CA LEU A 211 8.42 7.32 17.08
C LEU A 211 8.77 7.44 18.57
N ASP A 212 8.98 8.65 19.07
CA ASP A 212 9.27 8.92 20.48
C ASP A 212 8.09 8.54 21.37
N PHE A 213 6.86 8.85 20.96
CA PHE A 213 5.65 8.37 21.64
C PHE A 213 5.59 6.85 21.68
N GLY A 214 5.83 6.19 20.54
CA GLY A 214 5.85 4.73 20.43
C GLY A 214 6.91 4.11 21.36
N ARG A 215 8.13 4.64 21.37
CA ARG A 215 9.22 4.21 22.23
C ARG A 215 8.91 4.37 23.71
N LYS A 216 8.37 5.52 24.12
CA LYS A 216 7.96 5.79 25.51
C LYS A 216 6.86 4.84 25.95
N LEU A 217 5.86 4.61 25.09
CA LEU A 217 4.78 3.67 25.37
C LEU A 217 5.30 2.24 25.50
N LEU A 218 6.12 1.80 24.55
CA LEU A 218 6.74 0.49 24.55
C LEU A 218 7.57 0.24 25.83
N ALA A 219 8.45 1.17 26.19
CA ALA A 219 9.27 1.06 27.38
C ALA A 219 8.41 1.01 28.66
N LYS A 220 7.39 1.85 28.75
CA LYS A 220 6.49 1.87 29.91
C LYS A 220 5.74 0.55 30.07
N VAL A 221 5.23 -0.02 28.97
CA VAL A 221 4.50 -1.30 29.04
C VAL A 221 5.47 -2.46 29.30
N ALA A 222 6.62 -2.52 28.63
CA ALA A 222 7.60 -3.59 28.81
C ALA A 222 8.13 -3.65 30.26
N LEU A 223 8.42 -2.49 30.86
CA LEU A 223 8.92 -2.41 32.24
C LEU A 223 7.86 -2.71 33.30
N LYS A 224 6.59 -2.45 33.01
CA LYS A 224 5.48 -2.60 33.97
C LYS A 224 4.53 -3.74 33.63
N TYR A 225 4.93 -4.61 32.70
CA TYR A 225 4.07 -5.69 32.23
C TYR A 225 3.46 -6.53 33.37
N GLY A 226 4.28 -6.94 34.34
CA GLY A 226 3.81 -7.74 35.47
C GLY A 226 2.83 -7.03 36.41
N GLU A 227 2.94 -5.70 36.54
CA GLU A 227 1.98 -4.89 37.32
C GLU A 227 0.64 -4.79 36.56
N TYR A 228 0.69 -4.47 35.26
CA TYR A 228 -0.50 -4.34 34.44
C TYR A 228 -1.24 -5.67 34.23
N ALA A 229 -0.50 -6.79 34.05
CA ALA A 229 -1.10 -8.11 33.96
C ALA A 229 -1.96 -8.43 35.19
N LYS A 230 -1.41 -8.25 36.41
CA LYS A 230 -2.14 -8.44 37.66
C LYS A 230 -3.36 -7.54 37.82
N GLU A 231 -3.23 -6.28 37.40
CA GLU A 231 -4.34 -5.32 37.44
C GLU A 231 -5.48 -5.72 36.49
N ILE A 232 -5.15 -6.20 35.29
CA ILE A 232 -6.12 -6.64 34.29
C ILE A 232 -6.80 -7.94 34.76
N GLU A 233 -6.04 -8.93 35.23
CA GLU A 233 -6.56 -10.18 35.78
C GLU A 233 -7.52 -9.92 36.95
N GLY A 234 -7.20 -8.96 37.83
CA GLY A 234 -8.07 -8.58 38.92
C GLY A 234 -9.37 -7.89 38.51
N LYS A 235 -9.38 -7.18 37.35
CA LYS A 235 -10.55 -6.47 36.83
C LYS A 235 -11.39 -7.32 35.87
N THR A 236 -10.86 -8.41 35.36
CA THR A 236 -11.51 -9.27 34.35
C THR A 236 -11.47 -10.75 34.75
N PRO A 237 -12.07 -11.12 35.92
CA PRO A 237 -11.98 -12.49 36.46
C PRO A 237 -12.61 -13.57 35.57
N ASN A 238 -13.39 -13.18 34.56
CA ASN A 238 -14.06 -14.08 33.62
C ASN A 238 -13.39 -14.09 32.23
N TRP A 239 -12.21 -13.57 32.10
CA TRP A 239 -11.51 -13.58 30.81
C TRP A 239 -10.79 -14.91 30.64
N ASP A 240 -11.45 -15.75 29.86
CA ASP A 240 -10.96 -17.07 29.49
C ASP A 240 -9.97 -16.93 28.33
N GLN A 241 -8.83 -17.59 28.39
CA GLN A 241 -7.82 -17.57 27.32
C GLN A 241 -8.40 -18.06 25.98
N ASP A 242 -9.39 -18.96 26.03
CA ASP A 242 -10.07 -19.48 24.86
C ASP A 242 -10.93 -18.42 24.14
N ARG A 243 -11.48 -17.44 24.87
CA ARG A 243 -12.23 -16.32 24.27
C ARG A 243 -11.35 -15.29 23.59
N ILE A 244 -10.09 -15.14 24.00
CA ILE A 244 -9.13 -14.26 23.31
C ILE A 244 -8.78 -14.86 21.95
N ALA A 245 -8.64 -16.18 21.84
CA ALA A 245 -8.37 -16.88 20.59
C ALA A 245 -9.55 -16.84 19.60
N GLU A 246 -10.79 -16.63 20.07
CA GLU A 246 -11.97 -16.49 19.22
C GLU A 246 -12.17 -15.06 18.66
N ILE A 247 -11.54 -14.05 19.27
CA ILE A 247 -11.61 -12.65 18.80
C ILE A 247 -10.63 -12.38 17.64
N ASP A 248 -9.63 -13.24 17.48
CA ASP A 248 -8.63 -13.17 16.40
C ASP A 248 -9.01 -13.98 15.14
N LYS A 249 -10.26 -14.38 15.02
CA LYS A 249 -10.87 -14.93 13.81
C LYS A 249 -11.93 -13.94 13.32
#